data_6c8a8f630146e9ac87110c6647c9daa0
#
_entry.id   6c8a8f630146e9ac87110c6647c9daa0
#
_cell.length_a   1.000
_cell.length_b   1.000
_cell.length_c   1.000
_cell.angle_alpha   90.00
_cell.angle_beta   90.00
_cell.angle_gamma   90.00
#
_symmetry.space_group_name_H-M   'P 1'
#
loop_
_entity.id
_entity.type
_entity.pdbx_description
1 polymer ?
#
loop_
_entity_poly.entity_id
_entity_poly.type
_entity_poly.pdbx_seq_one_letter_code
_entity_poly.pdbx_strand_id
1 'polypeptide(L)'
;FRPNYLLFSPTYQCNLNCPHCCVPTEWPERLDVAVAKRFTSECAAIGVKEMGFSGGEPFLYPEFLEKVSRHAARLGFRFDRISTNGAWWRDVAFLEGTLKKLFRAGFSGRIALSVDRFHPVRTDLHAQFCRSAAKVSGRDDILCIAYASPSPTEGLERVRTLAQALGGVVEWSETLGRYMMVSPEVSATLNFNHLAAVERA
;
A
#
# COMPACT_ATOMS: atom_id res chain seq x y z
N PHE A 1 -28.53 2.26 1.02
CA PHE A 1 -27.07 2.17 1.04
C PHE A 1 -26.52 2.86 -0.20
N ARG A 2 -25.58 3.81 -0.02
CA ARG A 2 -24.86 4.44 -1.13
C ARG A 2 -23.36 4.17 -0.91
N PRO A 3 -22.69 3.46 -1.81
CA PRO A 3 -21.24 3.27 -1.72
C PRO A 3 -20.53 4.63 -1.86
N ASN A 4 -19.49 4.85 -1.07
CA ASN A 4 -18.68 6.07 -1.11
C ASN A 4 -17.21 5.79 -1.50
N TYR A 5 -16.82 4.52 -1.53
CA TYR A 5 -15.46 4.07 -1.75
C TYR A 5 -15.39 2.89 -2.70
N LEU A 6 -14.41 2.90 -3.60
CA LEU A 6 -14.14 1.85 -4.57
C LEU A 6 -12.76 1.22 -4.26
N LEU A 7 -12.74 -0.07 -3.97
CA LEU A 7 -11.50 -0.82 -3.77
C LEU A 7 -11.33 -1.84 -4.89
N PHE A 8 -10.22 -1.77 -5.60
CA PHE A 8 -9.85 -2.78 -6.58
C PHE A 8 -8.82 -3.77 -6.03
N SER A 9 -9.03 -5.05 -6.33
CA SER A 9 -8.02 -6.11 -6.29
C SER A 9 -7.60 -6.44 -7.71
N PRO A 10 -6.51 -5.85 -8.24
CA PRO A 10 -6.09 -6.04 -9.64
C PRO A 10 -5.72 -7.48 -9.98
N THR A 11 -5.20 -8.20 -9.01
CA THR A 11 -4.78 -9.59 -9.10
C THR A 11 -4.83 -10.26 -7.73
N TYR A 12 -5.04 -11.55 -7.70
CA TYR A 12 -4.85 -12.37 -6.50
C TYR A 12 -3.40 -12.82 -6.33
N GLN A 13 -2.61 -12.82 -7.40
CA GLN A 13 -1.20 -13.22 -7.34
C GLN A 13 -0.41 -12.36 -6.36
N CYS A 14 0.48 -12.99 -5.59
CA CYS A 14 1.41 -12.35 -4.69
C CYS A 14 2.78 -13.03 -4.78
N ASN A 15 3.84 -12.27 -4.59
CA ASN A 15 5.20 -12.80 -4.50
C ASN A 15 5.57 -13.29 -3.08
N LEU A 16 4.64 -13.19 -2.13
CA LEU A 16 4.76 -13.70 -0.76
C LEU A 16 3.66 -14.72 -0.47
N ASN A 17 3.93 -15.62 0.48
CA ASN A 17 2.96 -16.57 1.02
C ASN A 17 2.86 -16.34 2.54
N CYS A 18 2.13 -15.29 2.93
CA CYS A 18 2.00 -14.90 4.32
C CYS A 18 1.01 -15.82 5.06
N PRO A 19 1.33 -16.33 6.27
CA PRO A 19 0.50 -17.32 6.96
C PRO A 19 -0.88 -16.80 7.37
N HIS A 20 -1.07 -15.50 7.51
CA HIS A 20 -2.34 -14.85 7.86
C HIS A 20 -3.16 -14.40 6.64
N CYS A 21 -2.65 -14.58 5.42
CA CYS A 21 -3.29 -14.10 4.21
C CYS A 21 -4.57 -14.88 3.91
N CYS A 22 -5.68 -14.17 3.70
CA CYS A 22 -6.95 -14.75 3.27
C CYS A 22 -7.19 -14.66 1.75
N VAL A 23 -6.24 -14.06 1.01
CA VAL A 23 -6.32 -13.97 -0.46
C VAL A 23 -5.83 -15.29 -1.05
N PRO A 24 -6.54 -15.89 -2.03
CA PRO A 24 -6.11 -17.10 -2.73
C PRO A 24 -5.00 -16.75 -3.74
N THR A 25 -3.77 -16.56 -3.23
CA THR A 25 -2.64 -16.03 -4.00
C THR A 25 -2.13 -16.97 -5.11
N GLU A 26 -2.54 -18.23 -5.08
CA GLU A 26 -2.31 -19.24 -6.12
C GLU A 26 -3.18 -19.04 -7.37
N TRP A 27 -4.24 -18.25 -7.29
CA TRP A 27 -5.12 -18.00 -8.42
C TRP A 27 -4.49 -16.97 -9.37
N PRO A 28 -4.41 -17.31 -10.69
CA PRO A 28 -3.73 -16.46 -11.67
C PRO A 28 -4.58 -15.28 -12.16
N GLU A 29 -5.82 -15.16 -11.68
CA GLU A 29 -6.78 -14.20 -12.19
C GLU A 29 -6.30 -12.77 -12.04
N ARG A 30 -6.55 -12.01 -13.10
CA ARG A 30 -6.32 -10.57 -13.18
C ARG A 30 -7.58 -9.87 -13.62
N LEU A 31 -7.89 -8.78 -12.96
CA LEU A 31 -9.02 -7.96 -13.35
C LEU A 31 -8.71 -7.25 -14.69
N ASP A 32 -9.62 -7.38 -15.65
CA ASP A 32 -9.46 -6.71 -16.93
C ASP A 32 -9.53 -5.17 -16.78
N VAL A 33 -8.59 -4.49 -17.43
CA VAL A 33 -8.45 -3.02 -17.35
C VAL A 33 -9.67 -2.28 -17.93
N ALA A 34 -10.27 -2.80 -19.03
CA ALA A 34 -11.42 -2.17 -19.64
C ALA A 34 -12.66 -2.32 -18.76
N VAL A 35 -12.85 -3.48 -18.16
CA VAL A 35 -13.91 -3.74 -17.16
C VAL A 35 -13.75 -2.81 -15.96
N ALA A 36 -12.55 -2.70 -15.39
CA ALA A 36 -12.27 -1.82 -14.25
C ALA A 36 -12.54 -0.35 -14.57
N LYS A 37 -12.13 0.13 -15.75
CA LYS A 37 -12.40 1.51 -16.17
C LYS A 37 -13.89 1.79 -16.36
N ARG A 38 -14.63 0.88 -16.99
CA ARG A 38 -16.08 1.00 -17.11
C ARG A 38 -16.74 1.07 -15.74
N PHE A 39 -16.41 0.14 -14.87
CA PHE A 39 -16.94 0.13 -13.50
C PHE A 39 -16.60 1.40 -12.71
N THR A 40 -15.38 1.93 -12.87
CA THR A 40 -14.98 3.22 -12.28
C THR A 40 -15.88 4.36 -12.78
N SER A 41 -16.20 4.38 -14.08
CA SER A 41 -17.11 5.42 -14.65
C SER A 41 -18.53 5.28 -14.10
N GLU A 42 -19.06 4.06 -13.99
CA GLU A 42 -20.38 3.79 -13.40
C GLU A 42 -20.42 4.21 -11.93
N CYS A 43 -19.38 3.91 -11.14
CA CYS A 43 -19.24 4.36 -9.77
C CYS A 43 -19.19 5.89 -9.65
N ALA A 44 -18.46 6.57 -10.55
CA ALA A 44 -18.43 8.03 -10.58
C ALA A 44 -19.81 8.64 -10.83
N ALA A 45 -20.58 8.04 -11.75
CA ALA A 45 -21.94 8.50 -12.10
C ALA A 45 -22.92 8.43 -10.93
N ILE A 46 -22.75 7.48 -10.01
CA ILE A 46 -23.56 7.37 -8.78
C ILE A 46 -22.98 8.11 -7.58
N GLY A 47 -21.90 8.87 -7.78
CA GLY A 47 -21.34 9.76 -6.77
C GLY A 47 -20.20 9.19 -5.93
N VAL A 48 -19.63 8.02 -6.26
CA VAL A 48 -18.42 7.52 -5.60
C VAL A 48 -17.25 8.42 -5.96
N LYS A 49 -16.48 8.85 -4.95
CA LYS A 49 -15.39 9.84 -5.12
C LYS A 49 -14.05 9.39 -4.57
N GLU A 50 -13.99 8.26 -3.92
CA GLU A 50 -12.77 7.75 -3.30
C GLU A 50 -12.44 6.35 -3.79
N MET A 51 -11.15 6.05 -3.95
CA MET A 51 -10.70 4.74 -4.35
C MET A 51 -9.34 4.35 -3.80
N GLY A 52 -9.10 3.03 -3.79
CA GLY A 52 -7.81 2.43 -3.43
C GLY A 52 -7.57 1.12 -4.15
N PHE A 53 -6.39 0.54 -3.89
CA PHE A 53 -5.99 -0.74 -4.44
C PHE A 53 -5.46 -1.66 -3.34
N SER A 54 -5.82 -2.94 -3.45
CA SER A 54 -5.39 -4.02 -2.56
C SER A 54 -5.36 -5.33 -3.35
N GLY A 55 -5.48 -6.48 -2.70
CA GLY A 55 -5.55 -7.80 -3.35
C GLY A 55 -4.42 -8.71 -2.90
N GLY A 56 -3.80 -9.44 -3.82
CA GLY A 56 -2.52 -10.10 -3.60
C GLY A 56 -1.40 -9.06 -3.49
N GLU A 57 -0.54 -8.93 -4.50
CA GLU A 57 0.37 -7.80 -4.58
C GLU A 57 0.00 -6.94 -5.81
N PRO A 58 -0.61 -5.76 -5.64
CA PRO A 58 -1.08 -4.94 -6.76
C PRO A 58 0.02 -4.53 -7.75
N PHE A 59 1.24 -4.36 -7.26
CA PHE A 59 2.37 -3.99 -8.10
C PHE A 59 2.92 -5.13 -8.97
N LEU A 60 2.41 -6.36 -8.86
CA LEU A 60 2.63 -7.40 -9.86
C LEU A 60 1.81 -7.17 -11.14
N TYR A 61 0.89 -6.19 -11.11
CA TYR A 61 0.14 -5.75 -12.29
C TYR A 61 0.20 -4.21 -12.45
N PRO A 62 1.41 -3.65 -12.68
CA PRO A 62 1.65 -2.19 -12.68
C PRO A 62 0.91 -1.48 -13.82
N GLU A 63 0.68 -2.15 -14.95
CA GLU A 63 -0.10 -1.61 -16.06
C GLU A 63 -1.55 -1.31 -15.66
N PHE A 64 -2.17 -2.16 -14.85
CA PHE A 64 -3.50 -1.94 -14.31
C PHE A 64 -3.52 -0.68 -13.43
N LEU A 65 -2.59 -0.59 -12.48
CA LEU A 65 -2.46 0.55 -11.59
C LEU A 65 -2.32 1.85 -12.36
N GLU A 66 -1.45 1.88 -13.38
CA GLU A 66 -1.25 3.06 -14.24
C GLU A 66 -2.53 3.44 -14.99
N LYS A 67 -3.12 2.47 -15.73
CA LYS A 67 -4.24 2.77 -16.63
C LYS A 67 -5.53 3.12 -15.88
N VAL A 68 -5.81 2.44 -14.78
CA VAL A 68 -7.00 2.70 -13.95
C VAL A 68 -6.83 4.00 -13.16
N SER A 69 -5.65 4.26 -12.58
CA SER A 69 -5.39 5.55 -11.91
C SER A 69 -5.54 6.74 -12.86
N ARG A 70 -5.01 6.64 -14.07
CA ARG A 70 -5.16 7.71 -15.09
C ARG A 70 -6.62 7.96 -15.44
N HIS A 71 -7.42 6.91 -15.54
CA HIS A 71 -8.84 7.03 -15.83
C HIS A 71 -9.59 7.64 -14.65
N ALA A 72 -9.37 7.16 -13.45
CA ALA A 72 -10.00 7.63 -12.22
C ALA A 72 -9.66 9.12 -11.91
N ALA A 73 -8.38 9.50 -12.10
CA ALA A 73 -7.95 10.89 -11.93
C ALA A 73 -8.72 11.85 -12.85
N ARG A 74 -8.97 11.46 -14.12
CA ARG A 74 -9.78 12.25 -15.06
C ARG A 74 -11.26 12.39 -14.65
N LEU A 75 -11.77 11.42 -13.87
CA LEU A 75 -13.13 11.44 -13.32
C LEU A 75 -13.20 12.13 -11.96
N GLY A 76 -12.09 12.68 -11.46
CA GLY A 76 -12.02 13.41 -10.20
C GLY A 76 -12.05 12.55 -8.96
N PHE A 77 -11.65 11.26 -9.04
CA PHE A 77 -11.47 10.43 -7.86
C PHE A 77 -10.31 10.92 -6.99
N ARG A 78 -10.53 10.91 -5.68
CA ARG A 78 -9.46 10.99 -4.68
C ARG A 78 -8.92 9.60 -4.42
N PHE A 79 -7.60 9.49 -4.38
CA PHE A 79 -6.95 8.22 -4.05
C PHE A 79 -6.69 8.16 -2.54
N ASP A 80 -7.15 7.10 -1.88
CA ASP A 80 -6.81 6.81 -0.49
C ASP A 80 -5.41 6.15 -0.46
N ARG A 81 -5.33 4.86 -0.78
CA ARG A 81 -4.06 4.12 -0.70
C ARG A 81 -3.96 2.96 -1.67
N ILE A 82 -2.70 2.50 -1.85
CA ILE A 82 -2.37 1.20 -2.42
C ILE A 82 -1.69 0.38 -1.32
N SER A 83 -2.26 -0.79 -0.97
CA SER A 83 -1.61 -1.74 -0.07
C SER A 83 -0.52 -2.50 -0.81
N THR A 84 0.65 -2.68 -0.19
CA THR A 84 1.78 -3.42 -0.78
C THR A 84 2.66 -4.05 0.29
N ASN A 85 3.27 -5.18 -0.05
CA ASN A 85 4.33 -5.79 0.76
C ASN A 85 5.70 -5.12 0.56
N GLY A 86 5.86 -4.27 -0.47
CA GLY A 86 7.08 -3.52 -0.75
C GLY A 86 8.28 -4.34 -1.26
N ALA A 87 8.08 -5.62 -1.65
CA ALA A 87 9.17 -6.52 -2.06
C ALA A 87 8.97 -7.15 -3.45
N TRP A 88 8.16 -6.54 -4.29
CA TRP A 88 7.82 -7.00 -5.64
C TRP A 88 8.83 -6.59 -6.72
N TRP A 89 9.77 -5.73 -6.41
CA TRP A 89 10.73 -5.15 -7.34
C TRP A 89 12.05 -5.95 -7.37
N ARG A 90 12.72 -5.92 -8.51
CA ARG A 90 13.99 -6.65 -8.74
C ARG A 90 15.24 -5.78 -8.54
N ASP A 91 15.12 -4.48 -8.83
CA ASP A 91 16.18 -3.48 -8.69
C ASP A 91 15.57 -2.08 -8.48
N VAL A 92 16.39 -1.14 -8.01
CA VAL A 92 15.96 0.23 -7.68
C VAL A 92 15.45 1.00 -8.90
N ALA A 93 16.05 0.80 -10.07
CA ALA A 93 15.62 1.48 -11.30
C ALA A 93 14.21 1.03 -11.71
N PHE A 94 13.92 -0.27 -11.60
CA PHE A 94 12.59 -0.83 -11.85
C PHE A 94 11.56 -0.31 -10.83
N LEU A 95 11.92 -0.27 -9.54
CA LEU A 95 11.08 0.28 -8.49
C LEU A 95 10.72 1.74 -8.77
N GLU A 96 11.73 2.60 -8.92
CA GLU A 96 11.52 4.04 -9.15
C GLU A 96 10.78 4.29 -10.47
N GLY A 97 11.09 3.53 -11.52
CA GLY A 97 10.39 3.61 -12.81
C GLY A 97 8.90 3.28 -12.71
N THR A 98 8.55 2.25 -11.94
CA THR A 98 7.16 1.83 -11.71
C THR A 98 6.39 2.89 -10.89
N LEU A 99 6.96 3.36 -9.78
CA LEU A 99 6.36 4.40 -8.96
C LEU A 99 6.16 5.71 -9.76
N LYS A 100 7.17 6.09 -10.56
CA LYS A 100 7.09 7.29 -11.42
C LYS A 100 5.95 7.23 -12.44
N LYS A 101 5.71 6.06 -13.05
CA LYS A 101 4.56 5.86 -13.97
C LYS A 101 3.24 6.00 -13.23
N LEU A 102 3.12 5.42 -12.04
CA LEU A 102 1.92 5.50 -11.20
C LEU A 102 1.58 6.94 -10.82
N PHE A 103 2.56 7.71 -10.29
CA PHE A 103 2.33 9.11 -9.92
C PHE A 103 2.04 10.00 -11.14
N ARG A 104 2.71 9.78 -12.27
CA ARG A 104 2.40 10.46 -13.54
C ARG A 104 1.01 10.09 -14.09
N ALA A 105 0.46 8.97 -13.70
CA ALA A 105 -0.91 8.59 -14.03
C ALA A 105 -1.97 9.32 -13.18
N GLY A 106 -1.54 10.14 -12.21
CA GLY A 106 -2.41 10.94 -11.36
C GLY A 106 -2.73 10.31 -10.01
N PHE A 107 -2.09 9.19 -9.63
CA PHE A 107 -2.24 8.65 -8.28
C PHE A 107 -1.64 9.63 -7.26
N SER A 108 -2.49 10.15 -6.37
CA SER A 108 -2.15 11.14 -5.34
C SER A 108 -2.31 10.62 -3.91
N GLY A 109 -2.75 9.37 -3.76
CA GLY A 109 -2.94 8.72 -2.47
C GLY A 109 -1.63 8.33 -1.78
N ARG A 110 -1.76 7.56 -0.71
CA ARG A 110 -0.61 7.00 0.03
C ARG A 110 -0.32 5.58 -0.39
N ILE A 111 0.89 5.12 -0.10
CA ILE A 111 1.28 3.72 -0.22
C ILE A 111 1.27 3.12 1.19
N ALA A 112 0.38 2.14 1.41
CA ALA A 112 0.28 1.40 2.66
C ALA A 112 1.25 0.23 2.63
N LEU A 113 2.42 0.41 3.23
CA LEU A 113 3.47 -0.60 3.31
C LEU A 113 3.22 -1.53 4.48
N SER A 114 3.13 -2.84 4.23
CA SER A 114 2.94 -3.86 5.26
C SER A 114 4.26 -4.17 5.95
N VAL A 115 4.36 -3.84 7.25
CA VAL A 115 5.57 -4.03 8.07
C VAL A 115 5.20 -4.71 9.37
N ASP A 116 5.16 -6.04 9.36
CA ASP A 116 4.89 -6.85 10.54
C ASP A 116 5.59 -8.21 10.46
N ARG A 117 5.44 -9.04 11.50
CA ARG A 117 6.08 -10.36 11.58
C ARG A 117 5.55 -11.38 10.55
N PHE A 118 4.39 -11.13 9.98
CA PHE A 118 3.73 -12.04 9.04
C PHE A 118 4.16 -11.81 7.59
N HIS A 119 4.71 -10.62 7.30
CA HIS A 119 5.31 -10.29 6.01
C HIS A 119 6.82 -10.50 6.09
N PRO A 120 7.36 -11.64 5.56
CA PRO A 120 8.77 -12.02 5.72
C PRO A 120 9.68 -11.22 4.78
N VAL A 121 9.58 -9.90 4.82
CA VAL A 121 10.40 -8.99 4.01
C VAL A 121 11.57 -8.46 4.84
N ARG A 122 12.75 -8.42 4.26
CA ARG A 122 13.96 -7.87 4.89
C ARG A 122 13.83 -6.36 5.08
N THR A 123 14.33 -5.87 6.20
CA THR A 123 14.27 -4.44 6.55
C THR A 123 14.98 -3.53 5.55
N ASP A 124 16.10 -3.98 4.96
CA ASP A 124 16.83 -3.20 3.97
C ASP A 124 16.02 -2.99 2.67
N LEU A 125 15.22 -3.97 2.25
CA LEU A 125 14.30 -3.83 1.12
C LEU A 125 13.19 -2.82 1.42
N HIS A 126 12.59 -2.89 2.61
CA HIS A 126 11.60 -1.90 3.05
C HIS A 126 12.20 -0.49 3.15
N ALA A 127 13.41 -0.35 3.72
CA ALA A 127 14.08 0.95 3.81
C ALA A 127 14.37 1.54 2.42
N GLN A 128 14.85 0.72 1.48
CA GLN A 128 15.06 1.14 0.10
C GLN A 128 13.74 1.53 -0.58
N PHE A 129 12.67 0.77 -0.36
CA PHE A 129 11.34 1.11 -0.88
C PHE A 129 10.86 2.47 -0.36
N CYS A 130 10.99 2.73 0.95
CA CYS A 130 10.61 3.99 1.58
C CYS A 130 11.36 5.18 0.96
N ARG A 131 12.70 5.09 0.85
CA ARG A 131 13.53 6.13 0.22
C ARG A 131 13.12 6.39 -1.23
N SER A 132 12.95 5.33 -2.01
CA SER A 132 12.55 5.45 -3.42
C SER A 132 11.16 6.07 -3.57
N ALA A 133 10.20 5.70 -2.72
CA ALA A 133 8.85 6.26 -2.75
C ALA A 133 8.85 7.76 -2.44
N ALA A 134 9.54 8.18 -1.38
CA ALA A 134 9.68 9.59 -1.01
C ALA A 134 10.38 10.39 -2.12
N LYS A 135 11.53 9.90 -2.59
CA LYS A 135 12.31 10.52 -3.68
C LYS A 135 11.48 10.74 -4.95
N VAL A 136 10.76 9.70 -5.40
CA VAL A 136 10.03 9.75 -6.68
C VAL A 136 8.75 10.58 -6.59
N SER A 137 8.07 10.56 -5.45
CA SER A 137 6.86 11.36 -5.22
C SER A 137 7.16 12.82 -4.87
N GLY A 138 8.36 13.12 -4.35
CA GLY A 138 8.67 14.42 -3.75
C GLY A 138 7.92 14.70 -2.45
N ARG A 139 7.42 13.65 -1.76
CA ARG A 139 6.61 13.73 -0.55
C ARG A 139 7.20 12.86 0.55
N ASP A 140 7.44 13.43 1.71
CA ASP A 140 7.85 12.71 2.91
C ASP A 140 6.68 11.91 3.55
N ASP A 141 5.41 12.34 3.34
CA ASP A 141 4.19 11.73 3.85
C ASP A 141 3.54 10.70 2.90
N ILE A 142 4.25 10.27 1.85
CA ILE A 142 3.74 9.35 0.82
C ILE A 142 3.36 7.98 1.37
N LEU A 143 3.95 7.58 2.50
CA LEU A 143 3.76 6.28 3.11
C LEU A 143 2.79 6.32 4.28
N CYS A 144 2.07 5.23 4.46
CA CYS A 144 1.55 4.82 5.76
C CYS A 144 1.99 3.38 6.03
N ILE A 145 2.32 3.07 7.27
CA ILE A 145 2.74 1.73 7.67
C ILE A 145 1.51 0.96 8.16
N ALA A 146 1.20 -0.14 7.48
CA ALA A 146 0.22 -1.10 7.95
C ALA A 146 0.95 -2.21 8.70
N TYR A 147 0.52 -2.49 9.94
CA TYR A 147 1.06 -3.61 10.70
C TYR A 147 -0.06 -4.36 11.42
N ALA A 148 0.10 -5.67 11.49
CA ALA A 148 -0.84 -6.56 12.11
C ALA A 148 -0.22 -7.21 13.34
N SER A 149 -0.97 -7.25 14.45
CA SER A 149 -0.51 -7.78 15.72
C SER A 149 -1.69 -8.09 16.64
N PRO A 150 -1.54 -8.95 17.66
CA PRO A 150 -2.53 -9.11 18.72
C PRO A 150 -2.78 -7.82 19.53
N SER A 151 -1.76 -6.97 19.68
CA SER A 151 -1.91 -5.67 20.33
C SER A 151 -1.13 -4.57 19.61
N PRO A 152 -1.52 -3.28 19.74
CA PRO A 152 -0.84 -2.17 19.06
C PRO A 152 0.65 -2.05 19.40
N THR A 153 1.04 -2.43 20.62
CA THR A 153 2.42 -2.28 21.10
C THR A 153 3.34 -3.43 20.70
N GLU A 154 2.82 -4.66 20.61
CA GLU A 154 3.61 -5.84 20.24
C GLU A 154 4.10 -5.82 18.79
N GLY A 155 3.32 -5.22 17.88
CA GLY A 155 3.66 -5.16 16.46
C GLY A 155 4.73 -4.12 16.10
N LEU A 156 5.13 -3.26 17.04
CA LEU A 156 6.00 -2.11 16.75
C LEU A 156 7.48 -2.47 16.54
N GLU A 157 7.93 -3.63 16.94
CA GLU A 157 9.35 -3.98 16.88
C GLU A 157 9.93 -3.88 15.46
N ARG A 158 9.26 -4.48 14.47
CA ARG A 158 9.70 -4.42 13.08
C ARG A 158 9.64 -3.00 12.50
N VAL A 159 8.63 -2.23 12.90
CA VAL A 159 8.51 -0.84 12.48
C VAL A 159 9.63 0.01 13.09
N ARG A 160 10.01 -0.23 14.36
CA ARG A 160 11.16 0.42 15.00
C ARG A 160 12.46 0.08 14.30
N THR A 161 12.67 -1.20 13.94
CA THR A 161 13.84 -1.63 13.17
C THR A 161 13.91 -0.94 11.81
N LEU A 162 12.77 -0.77 11.12
CA LEU A 162 12.70 -0.02 9.88
C LEU A 162 13.00 1.47 10.10
N ALA A 163 12.44 2.09 11.14
CA ALA A 163 12.71 3.48 11.49
C ALA A 163 14.21 3.71 11.74
N GLN A 164 14.86 2.85 12.51
CA GLN A 164 16.30 2.90 12.75
C GLN A 164 17.11 2.78 11.46
N ALA A 165 16.74 1.88 10.54
CA ALA A 165 17.39 1.72 9.23
C ALA A 165 17.24 2.98 8.34
N LEU A 166 16.25 3.82 8.60
CA LEU A 166 16.01 5.12 7.95
C LEU A 166 16.62 6.30 8.75
N GLY A 167 17.33 6.04 9.84
CA GLY A 167 17.88 7.09 10.73
C GLY A 167 16.81 7.82 11.55
N GLY A 168 15.68 7.17 11.81
CA GLY A 168 14.54 7.75 12.49
C GLY A 168 14.08 6.96 13.72
N VAL A 169 12.90 7.31 14.21
CA VAL A 169 12.28 6.76 15.41
C VAL A 169 10.79 6.47 15.17
N VAL A 170 10.19 5.70 16.10
CA VAL A 170 8.73 5.55 16.20
C VAL A 170 8.29 6.26 17.48
N GLU A 171 7.39 7.20 17.35
CA GLU A 171 6.87 8.00 18.44
C GLU A 171 5.34 8.11 18.42
N TRP A 172 4.76 8.42 19.56
CA TRP A 172 3.32 8.71 19.67
C TRP A 172 3.04 10.16 19.29
N SER A 173 2.10 10.39 18.41
CA SER A 173 1.62 11.73 18.07
C SER A 173 0.33 12.02 18.82
N GLU A 174 0.38 12.92 19.79
CA GLU A 174 -0.81 13.38 20.55
C GLU A 174 -1.83 14.03 19.61
N THR A 175 -1.37 14.80 18.64
CA THR A 175 -2.23 15.50 17.67
C THR A 175 -3.03 14.52 16.79
N LEU A 176 -2.42 13.41 16.40
CA LEU A 176 -3.04 12.41 15.51
C LEU A 176 -3.67 11.25 16.29
N GLY A 177 -3.39 11.12 17.59
CA GLY A 177 -3.83 10.01 18.42
C GLY A 177 -3.33 8.64 17.91
N ARG A 178 -2.10 8.59 17.38
CA ARG A 178 -1.50 7.37 16.83
C ARG A 178 0.01 7.42 16.78
N TYR A 179 0.62 6.24 16.60
CA TYR A 179 2.06 6.15 16.35
C TYR A 179 2.43 6.69 14.98
N MET A 180 3.61 7.30 14.91
CA MET A 180 4.26 7.78 13.71
C MET A 180 5.66 7.18 13.59
N MET A 181 6.08 6.85 12.40
CA MET A 181 7.50 6.66 12.06
C MET A 181 8.01 7.98 11.48
N VAL A 182 9.03 8.55 12.08
CA VAL A 182 9.62 9.82 11.67
C VAL A 182 11.11 9.63 11.39
N SER A 183 11.55 10.01 10.21
CA SER A 183 12.96 9.98 9.79
C SER A 183 13.28 11.23 8.97
N PRO A 184 14.55 11.51 8.64
CA PRO A 184 14.91 12.66 7.80
C PRO A 184 14.28 12.66 6.40
N GLU A 185 13.96 11.49 5.86
CA GLU A 185 13.47 11.34 4.49
C GLU A 185 11.97 10.96 4.41
N VAL A 186 11.43 10.35 5.47
CA VAL A 186 10.08 9.77 5.47
C VAL A 186 9.38 10.01 6.79
N SER A 187 8.14 10.48 6.71
CA SER A 187 7.20 10.55 7.84
C SER A 187 5.97 9.72 7.50
N ALA A 188 5.67 8.69 8.30
CA ALA A 188 4.58 7.77 8.03
C ALA A 188 3.68 7.55 9.25
N THR A 189 2.37 7.63 9.05
CA THR A 189 1.40 7.19 10.07
C THR A 189 1.39 5.69 10.20
N LEU A 190 1.26 5.16 11.42
CA LEU A 190 1.09 3.74 11.67
C LEU A 190 -0.39 3.38 11.76
N ASN A 191 -0.81 2.41 10.96
CA ASN A 191 -2.16 1.87 10.95
C ASN A 191 -2.12 0.44 11.52
N PHE A 192 -2.70 0.29 12.69
CA PHE A 192 -2.80 -1.00 13.36
C PHE A 192 -3.99 -1.81 12.82
N ASN A 193 -3.75 -3.08 12.54
CA ASN A 193 -4.78 -4.07 12.22
C ASN A 193 -4.75 -5.16 13.30
N HIS A 194 -5.87 -5.31 14.03
CA HIS A 194 -6.00 -6.38 14.98
C HIS A 194 -6.09 -7.72 14.25
N LEU A 195 -5.12 -8.61 14.46
CA LEU A 195 -5.23 -10.01 14.10
C LEU A 195 -5.76 -10.75 15.31
N ALA A 196 -7.04 -11.10 15.30
CA ALA A 196 -7.49 -12.26 16.05
C ALA A 196 -6.69 -13.46 15.53
N ALA A 197 -6.10 -14.24 16.42
CA ALA A 197 -5.29 -15.41 16.07
C ALA A 197 -6.08 -16.29 15.10
N VAL A 198 -5.79 -16.20 13.81
CA VAL A 198 -6.27 -17.16 12.84
C VAL A 198 -5.17 -18.23 12.79
N GLU A 199 -5.26 -19.17 13.70
CA GLU A 199 -4.62 -20.46 13.49
C GLU A 199 -5.30 -21.07 12.27
N ARG A 200 -4.60 -21.13 11.15
CA ARG A 200 -5.02 -22.02 10.06
C ARG A 200 -4.87 -23.45 10.59
N ALA A 201 -6.01 -24.10 10.84
CA ALA A 201 -6.07 -25.52 11.09
C ALA A 201 -5.52 -26.31 9.90
#